data_90f246bd981a2c156e7f9fb0964b7230
#
_entry.id   90f246bd981a2c156e7f9fb0964b7230
#
_cell.length_a   1.000
_cell.length_b   1.000
_cell.length_c   1.000
_cell.angle_alpha   90.00
_cell.angle_beta   90.00
_cell.angle_gamma   90.00
#
_symmetry.space_group_name_H-M   'P 1'
#
loop_
_entity.id
_entity.type
_entity.pdbx_description
1 polymer ?
#
loop_
_entity_poly.entity_id
_entity_poly.type
_entity_poly.pdbx_seq_one_letter_code
_entity_poly.pdbx_strand_id
1 'polypeptide(L)'
;MVDPERTLCGVVWLRDLFKAAPDARVGDVMRERPSVQVSDDAEDAARRLLSSGLLAFPVVDAGNRVVGIFTHDEAADIVEHADSEDTARQGGSESLKQPYLSTPVLKLVRSRIVWLLVLALSAILTVQVLGVFEGTLAQVTVLSLFIPLLTGTGGNTGNQAATTVTRALALHDVTKGDILKVMWRELRVGATLGAVLGVLGLGIAWAVFGQEIGIVMGSTLFCVCAMSATVGGMMPIVAKTVGADPAVFSNPFISTFCDATGLVIYFAIAKAVLGL
;
A
#
# COMPACT_ATOMS: atom_id res chain seq x y z
N MET A 1 -35.70 -13.59 8.94
CA MET A 1 -37.07 -13.95 8.54
C MET A 1 -37.04 -14.28 7.07
N VAL A 2 -37.63 -15.40 6.71
CA VAL A 2 -37.68 -15.89 5.33
C VAL A 2 -39.13 -16.31 5.00
N ASP A 3 -39.50 -16.27 3.75
CA ASP A 3 -40.74 -16.85 3.24
C ASP A 3 -40.64 -18.38 3.09
N PRO A 4 -41.70 -19.09 2.67
CA PRO A 4 -41.68 -20.53 2.45
C PRO A 4 -40.63 -20.98 1.41
N GLU A 5 -40.21 -20.11 0.51
CA GLU A 5 -39.22 -20.35 -0.55
C GLU A 5 -37.79 -20.00 -0.09
N ARG A 6 -37.63 -19.66 1.21
CA ARG A 6 -36.38 -19.21 1.85
C ARG A 6 -35.85 -17.85 1.38
N THR A 7 -36.66 -17.04 0.71
CA THR A 7 -36.27 -15.70 0.33
C THR A 7 -36.19 -14.80 1.55
N LEU A 8 -35.17 -13.97 1.61
CA LEU A 8 -34.93 -13.04 2.72
C LEU A 8 -35.99 -11.92 2.69
N CYS A 9 -36.90 -11.92 3.68
CA CYS A 9 -37.93 -10.87 3.85
C CYS A 9 -37.42 -9.72 4.76
N GLY A 10 -36.55 -10.01 5.72
CA GLY A 10 -36.01 -9.04 6.64
C GLY A 10 -35.40 -9.67 7.89
N VAL A 11 -34.87 -8.84 8.78
CA VAL A 11 -34.22 -9.25 10.01
C VAL A 11 -34.94 -8.69 11.24
N VAL A 12 -35.10 -9.49 12.26
CA VAL A 12 -35.68 -9.08 13.56
C VAL A 12 -34.61 -9.22 14.63
N TRP A 13 -34.41 -8.17 15.39
CA TRP A 13 -33.46 -8.21 16.51
C TRP A 13 -34.15 -8.70 17.76
N LEU A 14 -33.45 -9.50 18.54
CA LEU A 14 -33.94 -9.97 19.84
C LEU A 14 -34.39 -8.81 20.73
N ARG A 15 -33.65 -7.70 20.74
CA ARG A 15 -34.02 -6.49 21.49
C ARG A 15 -35.35 -5.89 21.04
N ASP A 16 -35.61 -5.90 19.74
CA ASP A 16 -36.86 -5.34 19.18
C ASP A 16 -38.05 -6.27 19.51
N LEU A 17 -37.81 -7.58 19.56
CA LEU A 17 -38.81 -8.56 20.02
C LEU A 17 -39.19 -8.33 21.48
N PHE A 18 -38.22 -8.10 22.37
CA PHE A 18 -38.50 -7.81 23.79
C PHE A 18 -39.23 -6.49 24.01
N LYS A 19 -39.17 -5.54 23.11
CA LYS A 19 -39.84 -4.25 23.18
C LYS A 19 -41.21 -4.25 22.49
N ALA A 20 -41.47 -5.26 21.65
CA ALA A 20 -42.71 -5.35 20.92
C ALA A 20 -43.89 -5.66 21.84
N ALA A 21 -45.06 -5.15 21.48
CA ALA A 21 -46.29 -5.52 22.19
C ALA A 21 -46.60 -7.02 22.01
N PRO A 22 -47.22 -7.68 23.00
CA PRO A 22 -47.48 -9.14 22.93
C PRO A 22 -48.30 -9.58 21.70
N ASP A 23 -49.08 -8.69 21.13
CA ASP A 23 -49.92 -8.92 19.96
C ASP A 23 -49.31 -8.36 18.65
N ALA A 24 -48.12 -7.79 18.70
CA ALA A 24 -47.42 -7.27 17.51
C ALA A 24 -47.10 -8.39 16.51
N ARG A 25 -47.33 -8.12 15.25
CA ARG A 25 -46.93 -9.06 14.17
C ARG A 25 -45.45 -8.95 13.91
N VAL A 26 -44.80 -10.06 13.56
CA VAL A 26 -43.37 -10.11 13.22
C VAL A 26 -43.04 -9.12 12.11
N GLY A 27 -43.93 -8.96 11.11
CA GLY A 27 -43.75 -7.98 10.05
C GLY A 27 -43.69 -6.52 10.49
N ASP A 28 -44.31 -6.16 11.64
CA ASP A 28 -44.33 -4.80 12.16
C ASP A 28 -42.99 -4.47 12.90
N VAL A 29 -42.28 -5.50 13.33
CA VAL A 29 -41.01 -5.40 14.06
C VAL A 29 -39.81 -5.66 13.15
N MET A 30 -40.05 -6.30 12.00
CA MET A 30 -39.05 -6.64 11.00
C MET A 30 -38.54 -5.39 10.28
N ARG A 31 -37.26 -5.38 9.99
CA ARG A 31 -36.61 -4.29 9.23
C ARG A 31 -35.85 -4.87 8.05
N GLU A 32 -35.76 -4.10 6.99
CA GLU A 32 -34.77 -4.36 5.93
C GLU A 32 -33.37 -4.23 6.53
N ARG A 33 -32.50 -5.17 6.20
CA ARG A 33 -31.12 -5.18 6.67
C ARG A 33 -30.16 -5.55 5.54
N PRO A 34 -28.93 -5.04 5.61
CA PRO A 34 -27.94 -5.42 4.64
C PRO A 34 -27.71 -6.94 4.70
N SER A 35 -27.60 -7.54 3.54
CA SER A 35 -27.21 -8.92 3.34
C SER A 35 -25.90 -8.98 2.56
N VAL A 36 -25.28 -10.15 2.55
CA VAL A 36 -24.08 -10.47 1.79
C VAL A 36 -24.46 -11.52 0.76
N GLN A 37 -24.04 -11.36 -0.48
CA GLN A 37 -24.19 -12.39 -1.50
C GLN A 37 -23.05 -13.40 -1.40
N VAL A 38 -23.32 -14.66 -1.76
CA VAL A 38 -22.28 -15.71 -1.82
C VAL A 38 -21.13 -15.32 -2.76
N SER A 39 -21.39 -14.48 -3.75
CA SER A 39 -20.42 -14.00 -4.74
C SER A 39 -19.64 -12.74 -4.30
N ASP A 40 -20.03 -12.11 -3.18
CA ASP A 40 -19.33 -10.93 -2.66
C ASP A 40 -17.91 -11.31 -2.23
N ASP A 41 -16.99 -10.36 -2.34
CA ASP A 41 -15.65 -10.52 -1.78
C ASP A 41 -15.74 -10.64 -0.27
N ALA A 42 -15.03 -11.62 0.29
CA ALA A 42 -15.11 -11.96 1.71
C ALA A 42 -14.56 -10.85 2.61
N GLU A 43 -13.49 -10.18 2.20
CA GLU A 43 -12.90 -9.08 2.94
C GLU A 43 -13.79 -7.84 2.94
N ASP A 44 -14.32 -7.46 1.77
CA ASP A 44 -15.26 -6.34 1.65
C ASP A 44 -16.52 -6.60 2.48
N ALA A 45 -17.06 -7.81 2.46
CA ALA A 45 -18.20 -8.22 3.26
C ALA A 45 -17.90 -8.14 4.77
N ALA A 46 -16.72 -8.60 5.19
CA ALA A 46 -16.26 -8.58 6.57
C ALA A 46 -16.08 -7.14 7.08
N ARG A 47 -15.42 -6.28 6.32
CA ARG A 47 -15.25 -4.86 6.67
C ARG A 47 -16.60 -4.13 6.76
N ARG A 48 -17.57 -4.44 5.87
CA ARG A 48 -18.94 -3.92 5.94
C ARG A 48 -19.68 -4.37 7.20
N LEU A 49 -19.55 -5.65 7.58
CA LEU A 49 -20.18 -6.15 8.79
C LEU A 49 -19.60 -5.49 10.05
N LEU A 50 -18.28 -5.43 10.17
CA LEU A 50 -17.60 -4.81 11.32
C LEU A 50 -17.95 -3.32 11.46
N SER A 51 -17.98 -2.57 10.34
CA SER A 51 -18.33 -1.14 10.36
C SER A 51 -19.81 -0.88 10.63
N SER A 52 -20.70 -1.84 10.40
CA SER A 52 -22.13 -1.71 10.60
C SER A 52 -22.55 -1.75 12.08
N GLY A 53 -21.69 -2.26 12.96
CA GLY A 53 -22.00 -2.53 14.36
C GLY A 53 -23.03 -3.64 14.58
N LEU A 54 -23.30 -4.46 13.54
CA LEU A 54 -24.21 -5.59 13.60
C LEU A 54 -23.46 -6.87 14.00
N LEU A 55 -24.16 -7.81 14.62
CA LEU A 55 -23.56 -9.10 15.04
C LEU A 55 -23.46 -10.11 13.91
N ALA A 56 -24.29 -9.99 12.88
CA ALA A 56 -24.28 -10.88 11.74
C ALA A 56 -25.02 -10.29 10.55
N PHE A 57 -24.66 -10.74 9.34
CA PHE A 57 -25.44 -10.57 8.11
C PHE A 57 -26.01 -11.91 7.63
N PRO A 58 -27.24 -11.94 7.10
CA PRO A 58 -27.70 -13.09 6.33
C PRO A 58 -26.91 -13.18 5.02
N VAL A 59 -26.49 -14.40 4.66
CA VAL A 59 -25.86 -14.70 3.38
C VAL A 59 -26.94 -15.21 2.43
N VAL A 60 -27.00 -14.63 1.23
CA VAL A 60 -28.01 -14.96 0.24
C VAL A 60 -27.38 -15.40 -1.09
N ASP A 61 -28.12 -16.24 -1.84
CA ASP A 61 -27.77 -16.60 -3.21
C ASP A 61 -28.26 -15.54 -4.21
N ALA A 62 -28.02 -15.76 -5.51
CA ALA A 62 -28.49 -14.89 -6.59
C ALA A 62 -30.02 -14.75 -6.66
N GLY A 63 -30.78 -15.66 -6.05
CA GLY A 63 -32.24 -15.62 -5.92
C GLY A 63 -32.72 -14.97 -4.62
N ASN A 64 -31.84 -14.28 -3.88
CA ASN A 64 -32.11 -13.71 -2.55
C ASN A 64 -32.58 -14.74 -1.52
N ARG A 65 -32.21 -16.02 -1.67
CA ARG A 65 -32.52 -17.08 -0.70
C ARG A 65 -31.42 -17.15 0.34
N VAL A 66 -31.82 -17.27 1.61
CA VAL A 66 -30.87 -17.39 2.71
C VAL A 66 -30.20 -18.76 2.68
N VAL A 67 -28.88 -18.75 2.49
CA VAL A 67 -28.01 -19.96 2.47
C VAL A 67 -27.14 -20.10 3.69
N GLY A 68 -26.97 -19.01 4.47
CA GLY A 68 -26.14 -19.02 5.69
C GLY A 68 -26.26 -17.72 6.47
N ILE A 69 -25.41 -17.62 7.47
CA ILE A 69 -25.23 -16.43 8.29
C ILE A 69 -23.73 -16.14 8.37
N PHE A 70 -23.38 -14.87 8.23
CA PHE A 70 -22.01 -14.37 8.34
C PHE A 70 -21.88 -13.60 9.65
N THR A 71 -21.11 -14.11 10.58
CA THR A 71 -21.03 -13.59 11.94
C THR A 71 -19.91 -12.57 12.12
N HIS A 72 -20.03 -11.76 13.18
CA HIS A 72 -19.03 -10.76 13.53
C HIS A 72 -17.65 -11.38 13.83
N ASP A 73 -17.62 -12.55 14.46
CA ASP A 73 -16.39 -13.24 14.80
C ASP A 73 -15.67 -13.74 13.54
N GLU A 74 -16.42 -14.35 12.60
CA GLU A 74 -15.86 -14.75 11.29
C GLU A 74 -15.36 -13.54 10.48
N ALA A 75 -16.09 -12.42 10.54
CA ALA A 75 -15.66 -11.19 9.90
C ALA A 75 -14.38 -10.63 10.51
N ALA A 76 -14.24 -10.68 11.83
CA ALA A 76 -13.03 -10.24 12.53
C ALA A 76 -11.83 -11.11 12.13
N ASP A 77 -11.98 -12.43 12.08
CA ASP A 77 -10.93 -13.36 11.67
C ASP A 77 -10.49 -13.12 10.23
N ILE A 78 -11.43 -12.88 9.31
CA ILE A 78 -11.11 -12.58 7.90
C ILE A 78 -10.30 -11.30 7.79
N VAL A 79 -10.72 -10.22 8.47
CA VAL A 79 -10.00 -8.94 8.42
C VAL A 79 -8.62 -9.05 9.08
N GLU A 80 -8.47 -9.77 10.20
CA GLU A 80 -7.17 -10.02 10.83
C GLU A 80 -6.23 -10.76 9.89
N HIS A 81 -6.73 -11.79 9.18
CA HIS A 81 -5.94 -12.51 8.20
C HIS A 81 -5.53 -11.63 7.01
N ALA A 82 -6.44 -10.84 6.46
CA ALA A 82 -6.16 -9.92 5.36
C ALA A 82 -5.14 -8.85 5.77
N ASP A 83 -5.31 -8.20 6.92
CA ASP A 83 -4.37 -7.20 7.44
C ASP A 83 -2.97 -7.80 7.71
N SER A 84 -2.90 -9.06 8.16
CA SER A 84 -1.64 -9.79 8.36
C SER A 84 -0.97 -10.13 7.03
N GLU A 85 -1.74 -10.51 6.02
CA GLU A 85 -1.23 -10.80 4.68
C GLU A 85 -0.71 -9.52 4.00
N ASP A 86 -1.47 -8.44 4.06
CA ASP A 86 -1.07 -7.12 3.55
C ASP A 86 0.24 -6.63 4.19
N THR A 87 0.33 -6.75 5.52
CA THR A 87 1.53 -6.37 6.26
C THR A 87 2.75 -7.20 5.84
N ALA A 88 2.59 -8.51 5.67
CA ALA A 88 3.66 -9.38 5.23
C ALA A 88 4.11 -9.04 3.80
N ARG A 89 3.16 -8.85 2.87
CA ARG A 89 3.43 -8.50 1.47
C ARG A 89 4.10 -7.14 1.34
N GLN A 90 3.64 -6.13 2.10
CA GLN A 90 4.32 -4.83 2.17
C GLN A 90 5.77 -4.94 2.64
N GLY A 91 6.07 -5.91 3.50
CA GLY A 91 7.43 -6.24 3.92
C GLY A 91 8.22 -7.12 2.95
N GLY A 92 7.65 -7.51 1.80
CA GLY A 92 8.27 -8.43 0.85
C GLY A 92 8.42 -9.84 1.41
N SER A 93 7.37 -10.35 2.07
CA SER A 93 7.31 -11.72 2.59
C SER A 93 5.89 -12.29 2.48
N GLU A 94 5.77 -13.62 2.61
CA GLU A 94 4.47 -14.28 2.73
C GLU A 94 4.01 -14.30 4.18
N SER A 95 2.70 -14.22 4.42
CA SER A 95 2.10 -14.31 5.75
C SER A 95 2.33 -15.69 6.38
N LEU A 96 2.49 -15.71 7.69
CA LEU A 96 2.67 -16.94 8.46
C LEU A 96 1.32 -17.45 8.96
N LYS A 97 1.02 -18.72 8.69
CA LYS A 97 -0.19 -19.39 9.18
C LYS A 97 -0.07 -19.91 10.62
N GLN A 98 1.06 -19.71 11.27
CA GLN A 98 1.38 -20.21 12.61
C GLN A 98 2.13 -19.13 13.40
N PRO A 99 2.07 -19.15 14.75
CA PRO A 99 2.84 -18.22 15.56
C PRO A 99 4.33 -18.30 15.24
N TYR A 100 5.00 -17.13 15.22
CA TYR A 100 6.38 -16.99 14.77
C TYR A 100 7.35 -17.98 15.39
N LEU A 101 7.32 -18.14 16.73
CA LEU A 101 8.24 -19.03 17.45
C LEU A 101 7.98 -20.52 17.19
N SER A 102 6.80 -20.90 16.78
CA SER A 102 6.45 -22.29 16.44
C SER A 102 6.71 -22.62 14.98
N THR A 103 7.01 -21.62 14.15
CA THR A 103 7.25 -21.81 12.72
C THR A 103 8.68 -22.30 12.48
N PRO A 104 8.87 -23.46 11.81
CA PRO A 104 10.20 -23.97 11.49
C PRO A 104 11.01 -22.96 10.64
N VAL A 105 12.33 -22.86 10.90
CA VAL A 105 13.26 -21.96 10.21
C VAL A 105 13.16 -22.09 8.69
N LEU A 106 13.07 -23.31 8.17
CA LEU A 106 12.98 -23.56 6.74
C LEU A 106 11.71 -22.97 6.10
N LYS A 107 10.61 -22.92 6.85
CA LYS A 107 9.36 -22.30 6.42
C LYS A 107 9.47 -20.76 6.39
N LEU A 108 10.17 -20.19 7.38
CA LEU A 108 10.51 -18.76 7.40
C LEU A 108 11.42 -18.37 6.23
N VAL A 109 12.42 -19.20 5.91
CA VAL A 109 13.27 -18.99 4.73
C VAL A 109 12.43 -19.01 3.45
N ARG A 110 11.55 -19.99 3.31
CA ARG A 110 10.71 -20.13 2.11
C ARG A 110 9.75 -18.96 1.92
N SER A 111 9.20 -18.38 3.00
CA SER A 111 8.30 -17.22 2.91
C SER A 111 9.00 -15.94 2.44
N ARG A 112 10.33 -15.87 2.51
CA ARG A 112 11.11 -14.68 2.17
C ARG A 112 11.94 -14.84 0.89
N ILE A 113 12.46 -16.05 0.62
CA ILE A 113 13.47 -16.25 -0.42
C ILE A 113 12.96 -15.89 -1.82
N VAL A 114 11.70 -16.18 -2.13
CA VAL A 114 11.11 -15.87 -3.45
C VAL A 114 11.13 -14.35 -3.68
N TRP A 115 10.67 -13.59 -2.70
CA TRP A 115 10.69 -12.13 -2.74
C TRP A 115 12.10 -11.57 -2.83
N LEU A 116 13.05 -12.10 -2.06
CA LEU A 116 14.45 -11.69 -2.10
C LEU A 116 15.08 -11.95 -3.47
N LEU A 117 14.77 -13.07 -4.12
CA LEU A 117 15.26 -13.37 -5.47
C LEU A 117 14.69 -12.39 -6.51
N VAL A 118 13.41 -12.06 -6.43
CA VAL A 118 12.79 -11.06 -7.32
C VAL A 118 13.45 -9.70 -7.12
N LEU A 119 13.66 -9.29 -5.86
CA LEU A 119 14.33 -8.03 -5.53
C LEU A 119 15.79 -8.01 -5.97
N ALA A 120 16.52 -9.11 -5.84
CA ALA A 120 17.89 -9.24 -6.31
C ALA A 120 17.98 -9.07 -7.84
N LEU A 121 17.02 -9.65 -8.59
CA LEU A 121 16.93 -9.43 -10.04
C LEU A 121 16.62 -7.97 -10.38
N SER A 122 15.70 -7.34 -9.63
CA SER A 122 15.36 -5.93 -9.82
C SER A 122 16.54 -5.00 -9.51
N ALA A 123 17.38 -5.35 -8.53
CA ALA A 123 18.59 -4.59 -8.17
C ALA A 123 19.66 -4.55 -9.28
N ILE A 124 19.60 -5.49 -10.25
CA ILE A 124 20.47 -5.45 -11.44
C ILE A 124 20.29 -4.12 -12.19
N LEU A 125 19.08 -3.57 -12.21
CA LEU A 125 18.82 -2.28 -12.83
C LEU A 125 19.65 -1.16 -12.21
N THR A 126 19.72 -1.12 -10.88
CA THR A 126 20.55 -0.14 -10.14
C THR A 126 22.04 -0.30 -10.46
N VAL A 127 22.53 -1.54 -10.55
CA VAL A 127 23.91 -1.83 -10.92
C VAL A 127 24.21 -1.36 -12.36
N GLN A 128 23.29 -1.57 -13.29
CA GLN A 128 23.45 -1.10 -14.67
C GLN A 128 23.49 0.44 -14.75
N VAL A 129 22.62 1.13 -14.01
CA VAL A 129 22.66 2.59 -13.93
C VAL A 129 24.03 3.07 -13.43
N LEU A 130 24.54 2.48 -12.35
CA LEU A 130 25.86 2.81 -11.83
C LEU A 130 26.98 2.56 -12.85
N GLY A 131 26.90 1.46 -13.60
CA GLY A 131 27.86 1.15 -14.66
C GLY A 131 27.83 2.19 -15.80
N VAL A 132 26.65 2.67 -16.21
CA VAL A 132 26.53 3.73 -17.23
C VAL A 132 27.22 5.04 -16.78
N PHE A 133 27.16 5.34 -15.48
CA PHE A 133 27.72 6.57 -14.93
C PHE A 133 29.08 6.40 -14.23
N GLU A 134 29.75 5.25 -14.42
CA GLU A 134 31.07 4.97 -13.86
C GLU A 134 32.10 6.06 -14.20
N GLY A 135 32.11 6.52 -15.46
CA GLY A 135 33.00 7.60 -15.90
C GLY A 135 32.76 8.93 -15.17
N THR A 136 31.51 9.25 -14.84
CA THR A 136 31.15 10.44 -14.05
C THR A 136 31.63 10.31 -12.62
N LEU A 137 31.48 9.13 -12.02
CA LEU A 137 31.95 8.83 -10.67
C LEU A 137 33.49 8.85 -10.58
N ALA A 138 34.20 8.39 -11.61
CA ALA A 138 35.65 8.45 -11.67
C ALA A 138 36.19 9.88 -11.74
N GLN A 139 35.47 10.78 -12.43
CA GLN A 139 35.85 12.20 -12.52
C GLN A 139 35.56 12.95 -11.22
N VAL A 140 34.45 12.70 -10.56
CA VAL A 140 34.04 13.37 -9.31
C VAL A 140 33.66 12.33 -8.27
N THR A 141 34.68 11.75 -7.64
CA THR A 141 34.53 10.66 -6.65
C THR A 141 33.61 11.01 -5.46
N VAL A 142 33.56 12.30 -5.09
CA VAL A 142 32.69 12.81 -4.00
C VAL A 142 31.21 12.45 -4.24
N LEU A 143 30.78 12.33 -5.49
CA LEU A 143 29.40 11.96 -5.82
C LEU A 143 29.02 10.58 -5.23
N SER A 144 29.97 9.65 -5.11
CA SER A 144 29.70 8.33 -4.56
C SER A 144 29.25 8.35 -3.09
N LEU A 145 29.69 9.34 -2.32
CA LEU A 145 29.35 9.47 -0.90
C LEU A 145 27.87 9.74 -0.66
N PHE A 146 27.18 10.32 -1.64
CA PHE A 146 25.79 10.71 -1.50
C PHE A 146 24.80 9.67 -2.03
N ILE A 147 25.28 8.64 -2.73
CA ILE A 147 24.41 7.57 -3.26
C ILE A 147 23.54 6.94 -2.16
N PRO A 148 24.07 6.52 -1.00
CA PRO A 148 23.23 5.93 0.06
C PRO A 148 22.18 6.90 0.63
N LEU A 149 22.51 8.20 0.72
CA LEU A 149 21.56 9.21 1.18
C LEU A 149 20.41 9.37 0.19
N LEU A 150 20.71 9.43 -1.10
CA LEU A 150 19.71 9.68 -2.15
C LEU A 150 18.79 8.47 -2.35
N THR A 151 19.37 7.25 -2.42
CA THR A 151 18.60 6.01 -2.52
C THR A 151 17.74 5.82 -1.28
N GLY A 152 18.31 5.93 -0.08
CA GLY A 152 17.55 5.82 1.16
C GLY A 152 16.41 6.84 1.26
N THR A 153 16.66 8.11 0.90
CA THR A 153 15.61 9.15 0.92
C THR A 153 14.52 8.88 -0.11
N GLY A 154 14.91 8.52 -1.33
CA GLY A 154 13.97 8.21 -2.41
C GLY A 154 13.10 7.00 -2.08
N GLY A 155 13.72 5.90 -1.67
CA GLY A 155 13.02 4.67 -1.28
C GLY A 155 12.04 4.88 -0.12
N ASN A 156 12.49 5.58 0.94
CA ASN A 156 11.63 5.89 2.09
C ASN A 156 10.45 6.78 1.71
N THR A 157 10.67 7.82 0.89
CA THR A 157 9.60 8.71 0.43
C THR A 157 8.56 7.94 -0.39
N GLY A 158 9.00 7.08 -1.31
CA GLY A 158 8.12 6.22 -2.10
C GLY A 158 7.31 5.24 -1.25
N ASN A 159 7.96 4.59 -0.29
CA ASN A 159 7.32 3.65 0.62
C ASN A 159 6.27 4.31 1.52
N GLN A 160 6.55 5.51 2.04
CA GLN A 160 5.58 6.27 2.84
C GLN A 160 4.32 6.61 2.03
N ALA A 161 4.48 7.06 0.79
CA ALA A 161 3.38 7.34 -0.10
C ALA A 161 2.58 6.07 -0.41
N ALA A 162 3.26 4.98 -0.79
CA ALA A 162 2.63 3.71 -1.11
C ALA A 162 1.83 3.14 0.07
N THR A 163 2.41 3.11 1.27
CA THR A 163 1.74 2.62 2.48
C THR A 163 0.49 3.43 2.78
N THR A 164 0.57 4.77 2.67
CA THR A 164 -0.57 5.65 2.91
C THR A 164 -1.70 5.43 1.90
N VAL A 165 -1.36 5.31 0.61
CA VAL A 165 -2.36 5.10 -0.46
C VAL A 165 -2.94 3.68 -0.43
N THR A 166 -2.12 2.66 -0.13
CA THR A 166 -2.62 1.27 0.05
C THR A 166 -3.67 1.23 1.16
N ARG A 167 -3.40 1.88 2.29
CA ARG A 167 -4.38 1.97 3.39
C ARG A 167 -5.65 2.73 2.98
N ALA A 168 -5.52 3.83 2.24
CA ALA A 168 -6.67 4.59 1.73
C ALA A 168 -7.53 3.76 0.74
N LEU A 169 -6.89 2.90 -0.07
CA LEU A 169 -7.59 1.97 -0.96
C LEU A 169 -8.34 0.88 -0.19
N ALA A 170 -7.76 0.35 0.89
CA ALA A 170 -8.39 -0.65 1.75
C ALA A 170 -9.59 -0.09 2.51
N LEU A 171 -9.54 1.20 2.90
CA LEU A 171 -10.63 1.90 3.58
C LEU A 171 -11.68 2.50 2.61
N HIS A 172 -11.52 2.32 1.30
CA HIS A 172 -12.36 2.92 0.25
C HIS A 172 -12.37 4.46 0.24
N ASP A 173 -11.39 5.12 0.90
CA ASP A 173 -11.21 6.57 0.84
C ASP A 173 -10.71 7.03 -0.53
N VAL A 174 -10.03 6.13 -1.26
CA VAL A 174 -9.51 6.32 -2.61
C VAL A 174 -10.00 5.19 -3.50
N THR A 175 -10.37 5.51 -4.73
CA THR A 175 -10.82 4.55 -5.76
C THR A 175 -9.87 4.53 -6.95
N LYS A 176 -10.02 3.52 -7.83
CA LYS A 176 -9.23 3.44 -9.09
C LYS A 176 -9.37 4.69 -9.97
N GLY A 177 -10.51 5.38 -9.91
CA GLY A 177 -10.77 6.62 -10.67
C GLY A 177 -10.02 7.84 -10.14
N ASP A 178 -9.45 7.79 -8.94
CA ASP A 178 -8.81 8.94 -8.31
C ASP A 178 -7.30 9.06 -8.59
N ILE A 179 -6.75 8.22 -9.49
CA ILE A 179 -5.32 8.14 -9.79
C ILE A 179 -4.68 9.51 -10.06
N LEU A 180 -5.32 10.39 -10.85
CA LEU A 180 -4.80 11.72 -11.17
C LEU A 180 -4.85 12.66 -9.96
N LYS A 181 -5.85 12.52 -9.10
CA LYS A 181 -5.95 13.32 -7.86
C LYS A 181 -4.85 12.92 -6.87
N VAL A 182 -4.62 11.61 -6.72
CA VAL A 182 -3.54 11.07 -5.88
C VAL A 182 -2.19 11.48 -6.43
N MET A 183 -1.95 11.31 -7.73
CA MET A 183 -0.71 11.75 -8.39
C MET A 183 -0.40 13.22 -8.09
N TRP A 184 -1.37 14.12 -8.29
CA TRP A 184 -1.18 15.54 -8.04
C TRP A 184 -0.98 15.86 -6.56
N ARG A 185 -1.64 15.12 -5.67
CA ARG A 185 -1.49 15.26 -4.22
C ARG A 185 -0.09 14.83 -3.78
N GLU A 186 0.34 13.63 -4.18
CA GLU A 186 1.64 13.09 -3.83
C GLU A 186 2.80 13.88 -4.46
N LEU A 187 2.63 14.39 -5.68
CA LEU A 187 3.61 15.30 -6.27
C LEU A 187 3.84 16.55 -5.39
N ARG A 188 2.78 17.16 -4.86
CA ARG A 188 2.90 18.32 -3.97
C ARG A 188 3.52 17.96 -2.62
N VAL A 189 3.15 16.81 -2.06
CA VAL A 189 3.74 16.30 -0.82
C VAL A 189 5.23 16.06 -1.03
N GLY A 190 5.60 15.31 -2.07
CA GLY A 190 6.99 15.02 -2.41
C GLY A 190 7.81 16.27 -2.73
N ALA A 191 7.25 17.22 -3.47
CA ALA A 191 7.91 18.52 -3.74
C ALA A 191 8.13 19.33 -2.46
N THR A 192 7.18 19.32 -1.52
CA THR A 192 7.33 20.00 -0.23
C THR A 192 8.42 19.35 0.63
N LEU A 193 8.39 18.01 0.75
CA LEU A 193 9.42 17.25 1.44
C LEU A 193 10.80 17.47 0.80
N GLY A 194 10.84 17.39 -0.53
CA GLY A 194 12.04 17.62 -1.32
C GLY A 194 12.59 19.04 -1.19
N ALA A 195 11.73 20.05 -1.07
CA ALA A 195 12.17 21.43 -0.82
C ALA A 195 12.84 21.56 0.56
N VAL A 196 12.24 20.99 1.60
CA VAL A 196 12.82 21.01 2.95
C VAL A 196 14.15 20.26 3.01
N LEU A 197 14.18 19.02 2.53
CA LEU A 197 15.39 18.19 2.54
C LEU A 197 16.43 18.72 1.54
N GLY A 198 16.00 19.28 0.42
CA GLY A 198 16.87 19.88 -0.58
C GLY A 198 17.60 21.12 -0.05
N VAL A 199 16.91 22.01 0.68
CA VAL A 199 17.55 23.17 1.31
C VAL A 199 18.57 22.74 2.36
N LEU A 200 18.24 21.75 3.18
CA LEU A 200 19.17 21.19 4.17
C LEU A 200 20.37 20.52 3.50
N GLY A 201 20.13 19.68 2.49
CA GLY A 201 21.20 19.01 1.74
C GLY A 201 22.10 19.98 0.98
N LEU A 202 21.51 21.02 0.35
CA LEU A 202 22.25 22.09 -0.27
C LEU A 202 23.17 22.79 0.71
N GLY A 203 22.65 23.21 1.86
CA GLY A 203 23.44 23.93 2.86
C GLY A 203 24.59 23.12 3.41
N ILE A 204 24.34 21.86 3.78
CA ILE A 204 25.37 20.96 4.33
C ILE A 204 26.43 20.63 3.26
N ALA A 205 26.00 20.23 2.06
CA ALA A 205 26.94 19.88 1.00
C ALA A 205 27.74 21.09 0.50
N TRP A 206 27.11 22.26 0.44
CA TRP A 206 27.83 23.50 0.12
C TRP A 206 28.93 23.82 1.14
N ALA A 207 28.62 23.72 2.43
CA ALA A 207 29.58 24.04 3.48
C ALA A 207 30.78 23.09 3.50
N VAL A 208 30.62 21.82 3.10
CA VAL A 208 31.67 20.79 3.21
C VAL A 208 32.39 20.57 1.87
N PHE A 209 31.66 20.57 0.75
CA PHE A 209 32.16 20.14 -0.56
C PHE A 209 32.11 21.25 -1.63
N GLY A 210 31.62 22.44 -1.28
CA GLY A 210 31.54 23.57 -2.19
C GLY A 210 30.19 23.74 -2.87
N GLN A 211 30.02 24.90 -3.54
CA GLN A 211 28.75 25.35 -4.08
C GLN A 211 28.14 24.38 -5.10
N GLU A 212 28.93 23.86 -6.03
CA GLU A 212 28.46 23.01 -7.12
C GLU A 212 27.85 21.72 -6.57
N ILE A 213 28.54 21.06 -5.63
CA ILE A 213 28.03 19.85 -4.98
C ILE A 213 26.76 20.16 -4.15
N GLY A 214 26.72 21.33 -3.49
CA GLY A 214 25.54 21.80 -2.79
C GLY A 214 24.32 21.90 -3.73
N ILE A 215 24.47 22.52 -4.90
CA ILE A 215 23.42 22.66 -5.90
C ILE A 215 22.97 21.28 -6.43
N VAL A 216 23.92 20.39 -6.73
CA VAL A 216 23.61 19.01 -7.16
C VAL A 216 22.78 18.31 -6.10
N MET A 217 23.17 18.38 -4.84
CA MET A 217 22.46 17.69 -3.76
C MET A 217 21.07 18.25 -3.50
N GLY A 218 20.94 19.58 -3.42
CA GLY A 218 19.66 20.23 -3.17
C GLY A 218 18.63 19.96 -4.26
N SER A 219 19.03 20.13 -5.53
CA SER A 219 18.15 19.86 -6.66
C SER A 219 17.82 18.39 -6.84
N THR A 220 18.77 17.49 -6.56
CA THR A 220 18.51 16.05 -6.61
C THR A 220 17.52 15.62 -5.54
N LEU A 221 17.69 16.02 -4.28
CA LEU A 221 16.75 15.68 -3.21
C LEU A 221 15.34 16.18 -3.52
N PHE A 222 15.22 17.40 -4.08
CA PHE A 222 13.93 17.92 -4.52
C PHE A 222 13.27 17.03 -5.57
N CYS A 223 13.99 16.72 -6.64
CA CYS A 223 13.46 15.92 -7.75
C CYS A 223 13.17 14.48 -7.35
N VAL A 224 14.07 13.86 -6.57
CA VAL A 224 13.91 12.48 -6.12
C VAL A 224 12.72 12.33 -5.18
N CYS A 225 12.53 13.23 -4.21
CA CYS A 225 11.37 13.15 -3.32
C CYS A 225 10.05 13.36 -4.09
N ALA A 226 10.00 14.33 -5.01
CA ALA A 226 8.82 14.58 -5.83
C ALA A 226 8.46 13.37 -6.70
N MET A 227 9.43 12.79 -7.36
CA MET A 227 9.28 11.58 -8.19
C MET A 227 8.86 10.37 -7.34
N SER A 228 9.59 10.11 -6.26
CA SER A 228 9.37 8.91 -5.42
C SER A 228 8.00 8.92 -4.74
N ALA A 229 7.56 10.07 -4.18
CA ALA A 229 6.21 10.18 -3.62
C ALA A 229 5.14 9.93 -4.69
N THR A 230 5.30 10.55 -5.86
CA THR A 230 4.35 10.41 -6.96
C THR A 230 4.24 8.96 -7.42
N VAL A 231 5.36 8.31 -7.70
CA VAL A 231 5.39 6.93 -8.17
C VAL A 231 4.90 5.97 -7.08
N GLY A 232 5.39 6.13 -5.85
CA GLY A 232 4.98 5.31 -4.71
C GLY A 232 3.48 5.37 -4.46
N GLY A 233 2.89 6.57 -4.48
CA GLY A 233 1.45 6.74 -4.30
C GLY A 233 0.61 6.21 -5.46
N MET A 234 1.13 6.22 -6.69
CA MET A 234 0.40 5.68 -7.85
C MET A 234 0.45 4.16 -7.95
N MET A 235 1.54 3.52 -7.53
CA MET A 235 1.76 2.07 -7.69
C MET A 235 0.62 1.20 -7.14
N PRO A 236 0.08 1.41 -5.92
CA PRO A 236 -1.03 0.62 -5.41
C PRO A 236 -2.31 0.75 -6.26
N ILE A 237 -2.60 1.95 -6.79
CA ILE A 237 -3.76 2.20 -7.64
C ILE A 237 -3.60 1.49 -8.99
N VAL A 238 -2.40 1.57 -9.57
CA VAL A 238 -2.07 0.87 -10.83
C VAL A 238 -2.22 -0.64 -10.64
N ALA A 239 -1.69 -1.21 -9.56
CA ALA A 239 -1.85 -2.62 -9.21
C ALA A 239 -3.33 -3.02 -9.19
N LYS A 240 -4.15 -2.30 -8.43
CA LYS A 240 -5.59 -2.54 -8.36
C LYS A 240 -6.31 -2.40 -9.71
N THR A 241 -5.79 -1.54 -10.59
CA THR A 241 -6.38 -1.34 -11.94
C THR A 241 -6.12 -2.52 -12.86
N VAL A 242 -4.93 -3.12 -12.81
CA VAL A 242 -4.59 -4.33 -13.59
C VAL A 242 -5.08 -5.62 -12.94
N GLY A 243 -5.80 -5.53 -11.83
CA GLY A 243 -6.33 -6.71 -11.11
C GLY A 243 -5.30 -7.43 -10.24
N ALA A 244 -4.15 -6.80 -9.99
CA ALA A 244 -3.17 -7.28 -9.03
C ALA A 244 -3.47 -6.73 -7.64
N ASP A 245 -3.05 -7.47 -6.62
CA ASP A 245 -3.13 -7.01 -5.24
C ASP A 245 -2.19 -5.80 -5.04
N PRO A 246 -2.70 -4.67 -4.52
CA PRO A 246 -1.89 -3.49 -4.21
C PRO A 246 -0.68 -3.77 -3.31
N ALA A 247 -0.79 -4.73 -2.39
CA ALA A 247 0.28 -5.11 -1.48
C ALA A 247 1.44 -5.86 -2.18
N VAL A 248 1.23 -6.42 -3.37
CA VAL A 248 2.28 -7.07 -4.17
C VAL A 248 3.34 -6.06 -4.64
N PHE A 249 2.95 -4.81 -4.90
CA PHE A 249 3.93 -3.74 -5.11
C PHE A 249 4.52 -3.30 -3.77
N SER A 250 5.24 -4.24 -3.17
CA SER A 250 5.81 -4.11 -1.83
C SER A 250 6.79 -2.94 -1.72
N ASN A 251 6.97 -2.44 -0.50
CA ASN A 251 7.93 -1.37 -0.22
C ASN A 251 9.34 -1.65 -0.77
N PRO A 252 9.91 -2.87 -0.67
CA PRO A 252 11.21 -3.17 -1.27
C PRO A 252 11.23 -3.03 -2.79
N PHE A 253 10.14 -3.39 -3.50
CA PHE A 253 10.04 -3.21 -4.95
C PHE A 253 10.02 -1.72 -5.33
N ILE A 254 9.22 -0.92 -4.62
CA ILE A 254 9.16 0.53 -4.78
C ILE A 254 10.52 1.16 -4.51
N SER A 255 11.20 0.75 -3.41
CA SER A 255 12.54 1.23 -3.12
C SER A 255 13.51 0.97 -4.26
N THR A 256 13.56 -0.26 -4.79
CA THR A 256 14.47 -0.61 -5.90
C THR A 256 14.20 0.23 -7.14
N PHE A 257 12.93 0.48 -7.46
CA PHE A 257 12.56 1.35 -8.59
C PHE A 257 12.98 2.79 -8.35
N CYS A 258 12.72 3.34 -7.15
CA CYS A 258 13.10 4.68 -6.75
C CYS A 258 14.62 4.87 -6.71
N ASP A 259 15.36 3.84 -6.30
CA ASP A 259 16.82 3.85 -6.26
C ASP A 259 17.40 4.00 -7.68
N ALA A 260 16.99 3.15 -8.61
CA ALA A 260 17.48 3.21 -9.98
C ALA A 260 17.13 4.54 -10.66
N THR A 261 15.86 4.96 -10.55
CA THR A 261 15.37 6.20 -11.16
C THR A 261 15.98 7.43 -10.48
N GLY A 262 16.12 7.39 -9.16
CA GLY A 262 16.76 8.46 -8.38
C GLY A 262 18.22 8.65 -8.76
N LEU A 263 18.96 7.59 -8.99
CA LEU A 263 20.35 7.65 -9.47
C LEU A 263 20.44 8.24 -10.88
N VAL A 264 19.53 7.90 -11.80
CA VAL A 264 19.47 8.52 -13.12
C VAL A 264 19.28 10.03 -13.01
N ILE A 265 18.31 10.47 -12.18
CA ILE A 265 18.07 11.90 -11.90
C ILE A 265 19.32 12.55 -11.31
N TYR A 266 19.93 11.90 -10.33
CA TYR A 266 21.14 12.40 -9.67
C TYR A 266 22.27 12.65 -10.65
N PHE A 267 22.64 11.64 -11.42
CA PHE A 267 23.75 11.78 -12.37
C PHE A 267 23.44 12.72 -13.52
N ALA A 268 22.19 12.80 -13.97
CA ALA A 268 21.77 13.78 -14.97
C ALA A 268 21.95 15.22 -14.45
N ILE A 269 21.54 15.49 -13.21
CA ILE A 269 21.74 16.79 -12.56
C ILE A 269 23.22 17.07 -12.33
N ALA A 270 23.99 16.08 -11.85
CA ALA A 270 25.43 16.22 -11.62
C ALA A 270 26.15 16.59 -12.92
N LYS A 271 25.85 15.89 -14.04
CA LYS A 271 26.43 16.22 -15.34
C LYS A 271 26.06 17.62 -15.81
N ALA A 272 24.82 18.03 -15.64
CA ALA A 272 24.37 19.35 -16.05
C ALA A 272 25.00 20.49 -15.25
N VAL A 273 25.18 20.30 -13.93
CA VAL A 273 25.74 21.34 -13.03
C VAL A 273 27.26 21.38 -13.10
N LEU A 274 27.92 20.23 -13.19
CA LEU A 274 29.38 20.12 -13.18
C LEU A 274 30.01 20.21 -14.58
N GLY A 275 29.20 20.21 -15.65
CA GLY A 275 29.68 20.28 -17.03
C GLY A 275 30.39 19.03 -17.52
N LEU A 276 29.97 17.82 -17.07
CA LEU A 276 30.58 16.52 -17.33
C LEU A 276 30.01 15.82 -18.56
#